data_8dd902afa959f196f50de17ab307d2a2
#
_entry.id   8dd902afa959f196f50de17ab307d2a2
#
_cell.length_a   1.000
_cell.length_b   1.000
_cell.length_c   1.000
_cell.angle_alpha   90.00
_cell.angle_beta   90.00
_cell.angle_gamma   90.00
#
_symmetry.space_group_name_H-M   'P 1'
#
loop_
_entity.id
_entity.type
_entity.pdbx_description
1 polymer ?
#
loop_
_entity_poly.entity_id
_entity_poly.type
_entity_poly.pdbx_seq_one_letter_code
_entity_poly.pdbx_strand_id
1 'polypeptide(L)'
;MDQKSPDAPLDKQSPAVAPQTLLVYKARLDGIDFIKKQQWVVTNSVALIYAAIVWVGRNPSHPSPLLLWLLSLAIIVAGLIAMGLLDRFKHDLNEAKDALNKANEYCFTDDQRKALDLQKSHTHRGWEVFAAHLAVCIGGAAIAVLALWSQ
;
A
#
# COMPACT_ATOMS: atom_id res chain seq x y z
N MET A 1 -48.07 -13.39 50.00
CA MET A 1 -47.78 -12.10 49.32
C MET A 1 -46.28 -12.04 49.06
N ASP A 2 -45.85 -12.62 47.92
CA ASP A 2 -44.47 -12.70 47.56
C ASP A 2 -44.09 -11.46 46.69
N GLN A 3 -43.32 -10.58 47.28
CA GLN A 3 -42.69 -9.46 46.56
C GLN A 3 -41.46 -9.96 45.83
N LYS A 4 -41.64 -10.28 44.57
CA LYS A 4 -40.54 -10.56 43.62
C LYS A 4 -39.84 -9.25 43.29
N SER A 5 -38.65 -9.06 43.85
CA SER A 5 -37.71 -7.98 43.49
C SER A 5 -37.33 -8.10 42.03
N PRO A 6 -37.42 -7.05 41.22
CA PRO A 6 -36.91 -7.08 39.88
C PRO A 6 -35.42 -6.75 39.95
N ASP A 7 -34.58 -7.80 39.96
CA ASP A 7 -33.16 -7.65 39.63
C ASP A 7 -33.06 -7.22 38.16
N ALA A 8 -33.02 -5.93 37.95
CA ALA A 8 -32.64 -5.37 36.66
C ALA A 8 -31.18 -5.76 36.37
N PRO A 9 -30.90 -6.38 35.24
CA PRO A 9 -29.50 -6.66 34.86
C PRO A 9 -28.76 -5.32 34.74
N LEU A 10 -27.76 -5.14 35.61
CA LEU A 10 -26.79 -4.07 35.50
C LEU A 10 -26.26 -4.10 34.09
N ASP A 11 -26.67 -3.11 33.33
CA ASP A 11 -26.15 -2.77 32.01
C ASP A 11 -24.61 -2.70 32.14
N LYS A 12 -23.91 -3.75 31.65
CA LYS A 12 -22.47 -3.75 31.55
C LYS A 12 -22.10 -2.72 30.50
N GLN A 13 -22.12 -1.45 30.89
CA GLN A 13 -21.55 -0.38 30.09
C GLN A 13 -20.10 -0.78 29.78
N SER A 14 -19.92 -1.25 28.57
CA SER A 14 -18.58 -1.47 28.00
C SER A 14 -17.77 -0.20 28.21
N PRO A 15 -16.58 -0.25 28.83
CA PRO A 15 -15.81 0.94 29.13
C PRO A 15 -15.64 1.73 27.83
N ALA A 16 -16.17 2.95 27.82
CA ALA A 16 -16.07 3.83 26.67
C ALA A 16 -14.57 4.01 26.34
N VAL A 17 -14.19 3.66 25.13
CA VAL A 17 -12.81 3.82 24.67
C VAL A 17 -12.44 5.31 24.79
N ALA A 18 -11.34 5.61 25.49
CA ALA A 18 -10.92 6.99 25.72
C ALA A 18 -10.78 7.74 24.38
N PRO A 19 -11.28 8.98 24.25
CA PRO A 19 -11.21 9.74 22.99
C PRO A 19 -9.80 9.83 22.39
N GLN A 20 -8.78 9.90 23.25
CA GLN A 20 -7.37 9.92 22.84
C GLN A 20 -6.93 8.64 22.12
N THR A 21 -7.44 7.49 22.57
CA THR A 21 -7.15 6.19 21.98
C THR A 21 -7.73 6.07 20.57
N LEU A 22 -8.96 6.59 20.37
CA LEU A 22 -9.59 6.66 19.05
C LEU A 22 -8.82 7.58 18.08
N LEU A 23 -8.27 8.69 18.57
CA LEU A 23 -7.44 9.58 17.75
C LEU A 23 -6.15 8.88 17.30
N VAL A 24 -5.48 8.16 18.19
CA VAL A 24 -4.27 7.38 17.84
C VAL A 24 -4.61 6.29 16.82
N TYR A 25 -5.72 5.58 17.02
CA TYR A 25 -6.18 4.56 16.08
C TYR A 25 -6.45 5.14 14.69
N LYS A 26 -7.19 6.25 14.62
CA LYS A 26 -7.46 6.95 13.37
C LYS A 26 -6.19 7.41 12.67
N ALA A 27 -5.24 8.01 13.40
CA ALA A 27 -3.96 8.44 12.84
C ALA A 27 -3.15 7.27 12.23
N ARG A 28 -3.25 6.06 12.82
CA ARG A 28 -2.61 4.85 12.25
C ARG A 28 -3.29 4.38 10.97
N LEU A 29 -4.62 4.43 10.89
CA LEU A 29 -5.37 4.12 9.67
C LEU A 29 -5.02 5.10 8.54
N ASP A 30 -5.01 6.40 8.84
CA ASP A 30 -4.67 7.44 7.88
C ASP A 30 -3.23 7.25 7.35
N GLY A 31 -2.29 6.81 8.21
CA GLY A 31 -0.93 6.46 7.83
C GLY A 31 -0.86 5.30 6.83
N ILE A 32 -1.64 4.24 7.05
CA ILE A 32 -1.72 3.09 6.12
C ILE A 32 -2.26 3.53 4.75
N ASP A 33 -3.32 4.34 4.72
CA ASP A 33 -3.90 4.85 3.48
C ASP A 33 -2.96 5.79 2.75
N PHE A 34 -2.19 6.59 3.47
CA PHE A 34 -1.14 7.42 2.90
C PHE A 34 -0.07 6.58 2.19
N ILE A 35 0.45 5.52 2.85
CA ILE A 35 1.46 4.62 2.25
C ILE A 35 0.92 3.96 0.97
N LYS A 36 -0.33 3.48 0.98
CA LYS A 36 -0.97 2.90 -0.21
C LYS A 36 -1.08 3.90 -1.36
N LYS A 37 -1.46 5.15 -1.07
CA LYS A 37 -1.51 6.22 -2.08
C LYS A 37 -0.12 6.49 -2.66
N GLN A 38 0.92 6.50 -1.84
CA GLN A 38 2.31 6.69 -2.31
C GLN A 38 2.77 5.56 -3.23
N GLN A 39 2.40 4.30 -2.97
CA GLN A 39 2.69 3.18 -3.87
C GLN A 39 2.08 3.40 -5.26
N TRP A 40 0.83 3.86 -5.33
CA TRP A 40 0.16 4.20 -6.59
C TRP A 40 0.84 5.37 -7.32
N VAL A 41 1.22 6.42 -6.58
CA VAL A 41 1.93 7.58 -7.15
C VAL A 41 3.24 7.14 -7.79
N VAL A 42 4.05 6.32 -7.10
CA VAL A 42 5.32 5.82 -7.65
C VAL A 42 5.08 4.99 -8.91
N THR A 43 4.14 4.05 -8.89
CA THR A 43 3.85 3.19 -10.04
C THR A 43 3.40 3.99 -11.25
N ASN A 44 2.49 4.95 -11.07
CA ASN A 44 2.02 5.81 -12.16
C ASN A 44 3.15 6.71 -12.68
N SER A 45 3.98 7.27 -11.80
CA SER A 45 5.11 8.11 -12.21
C SER A 45 6.11 7.34 -13.06
N VAL A 46 6.42 6.10 -12.69
CA VAL A 46 7.34 5.25 -13.46
C VAL A 46 6.74 4.89 -14.82
N ALA A 47 5.45 4.59 -14.90
CA ALA A 47 4.77 4.34 -16.16
C ALA A 47 4.83 5.56 -17.09
N LEU A 48 4.63 6.78 -16.55
CA LEU A 48 4.77 8.02 -17.32
C LEU A 48 6.20 8.27 -17.78
N ILE A 49 7.21 7.97 -16.95
CA ILE A 49 8.62 8.07 -17.31
C ILE A 49 8.93 7.12 -18.48
N TYR A 50 8.46 5.87 -18.43
CA TYR A 50 8.63 4.92 -19.52
C TYR A 50 7.98 5.42 -20.82
N ALA A 51 6.75 5.92 -20.74
CA ALA A 51 6.06 6.48 -21.90
C ALA A 51 6.81 7.67 -22.52
N ALA A 52 7.33 8.58 -21.66
CA ALA A 52 8.11 9.73 -22.12
C ALA A 52 9.42 9.30 -22.78
N ILE A 53 10.13 8.32 -22.21
CA ILE A 53 11.38 7.81 -22.79
C ILE A 53 11.11 7.16 -24.15
N VAL A 54 10.07 6.34 -24.27
CA VAL A 54 9.68 5.71 -25.55
C VAL A 54 9.30 6.78 -26.58
N TRP A 55 8.54 7.80 -26.15
CA TRP A 55 8.16 8.90 -27.05
C TRP A 55 9.39 9.67 -27.56
N VAL A 56 10.35 9.99 -26.69
CA VAL A 56 11.62 10.64 -27.09
C VAL A 56 12.42 9.75 -28.03
N GLY A 57 12.50 8.45 -27.76
CA GLY A 57 13.25 7.51 -28.60
C GLY A 57 12.65 7.29 -29.98
N ARG A 58 11.33 7.47 -30.14
CA ARG A 58 10.60 7.31 -31.40
C ARG A 58 10.50 8.58 -32.26
N ASN A 59 10.83 9.72 -31.68
CA ASN A 59 10.66 11.01 -32.35
C ASN A 59 11.72 11.28 -33.47
N PRO A 60 12.99 10.90 -33.33
CA PRO A 60 13.97 11.04 -34.40
C PRO A 60 13.71 10.06 -35.55
N SER A 61 13.77 10.51 -36.80
CA SER A 61 13.56 9.68 -38.00
C SER A 61 14.55 8.50 -38.09
N HIS A 62 15.75 8.64 -37.49
CA HIS A 62 16.77 7.60 -37.39
C HIS A 62 17.48 7.75 -36.03
N PRO A 63 17.04 7.07 -34.98
CA PRO A 63 17.71 7.13 -33.69
C PRO A 63 19.08 6.43 -33.78
N SER A 64 20.11 7.08 -33.23
CA SER A 64 21.42 6.44 -33.17
C SER A 64 21.39 5.24 -32.21
N PRO A 65 22.12 4.15 -32.48
CA PRO A 65 22.20 3.01 -31.57
C PRO A 65 22.61 3.40 -30.15
N LEU A 66 23.51 4.38 -30.02
CA LEU A 66 23.95 4.92 -28.73
C LEU A 66 22.77 5.53 -27.94
N LEU A 67 21.91 6.30 -28.61
CA LEU A 67 20.72 6.89 -27.98
C LEU A 67 19.79 5.82 -27.48
N LEU A 68 19.51 4.78 -28.27
CA LEU A 68 18.66 3.65 -27.88
C LEU A 68 19.22 2.92 -26.64
N TRP A 69 20.52 2.70 -26.58
CA TRP A 69 21.17 2.12 -25.42
C TRP A 69 21.06 2.99 -24.18
N LEU A 70 21.28 4.29 -24.29
CA LEU A 70 21.14 5.23 -23.17
C LEU A 70 19.70 5.29 -22.65
N LEU A 71 18.72 5.32 -23.55
CA LEU A 71 17.29 5.31 -23.17
C LEU A 71 16.89 3.99 -22.51
N SER A 72 17.36 2.85 -23.03
CA SER A 72 17.13 1.54 -22.41
C SER A 72 17.73 1.46 -21.01
N LEU A 73 18.94 1.98 -20.83
CA LEU A 73 19.59 2.06 -19.52
C LEU A 73 18.78 2.95 -18.56
N ALA A 74 18.27 4.08 -19.03
CA ALA A 74 17.42 4.96 -18.21
C ALA A 74 16.12 4.27 -17.75
N ILE A 75 15.47 3.48 -18.61
CA ILE A 75 14.30 2.65 -18.26
C ILE A 75 14.67 1.66 -17.14
N ILE A 76 15.77 0.94 -17.28
CA ILE A 76 16.23 -0.05 -16.30
C ILE A 76 16.51 0.63 -14.95
N VAL A 77 17.24 1.75 -14.95
CA VAL A 77 17.56 2.49 -13.72
C VAL A 77 16.27 3.00 -13.05
N ALA A 78 15.34 3.59 -13.81
CA ALA A 78 14.06 4.04 -13.27
C ALA A 78 13.26 2.87 -12.65
N GLY A 79 13.26 1.70 -13.29
CA GLY A 79 12.64 0.49 -12.77
C GLY A 79 13.26 0.01 -11.46
N LEU A 80 14.59 0.00 -11.36
CA LEU A 80 15.30 -0.40 -10.15
C LEU A 80 15.02 0.55 -8.98
N ILE A 81 15.01 1.86 -9.23
CA ILE A 81 14.65 2.86 -8.22
C ILE A 81 13.22 2.64 -7.74
N ALA A 82 12.27 2.42 -8.67
CA ALA A 82 10.88 2.16 -8.32
C ALA A 82 10.72 0.90 -7.47
N MET A 83 11.41 -0.19 -7.81
CA MET A 83 11.40 -1.43 -7.02
C MET A 83 11.93 -1.20 -5.61
N GLY A 84 13.02 -0.47 -5.45
CA GLY A 84 13.57 -0.13 -4.13
C GLY A 84 12.60 0.70 -3.29
N LEU A 85 11.91 1.68 -3.90
CA LEU A 85 10.89 2.48 -3.21
C LEU A 85 9.66 1.63 -2.81
N LEU A 86 9.19 0.76 -3.70
CA LEU A 86 8.06 -0.13 -3.42
C LEU A 86 8.37 -1.12 -2.30
N ASP A 87 9.59 -1.68 -2.26
CA ASP A 87 10.02 -2.57 -1.18
C ASP A 87 10.07 -1.84 0.17
N ARG A 88 10.58 -0.62 0.20
CA ARG A 88 10.56 0.23 1.39
C ARG A 88 9.13 0.50 1.87
N PHE A 89 8.22 0.89 0.97
CA PHE A 89 6.82 1.10 1.33
C PHE A 89 6.12 -0.17 1.82
N LYS A 90 6.49 -1.34 1.31
CA LYS A 90 6.01 -2.63 1.82
C LYS A 90 6.46 -2.85 3.26
N HIS A 91 7.71 -2.55 3.58
CA HIS A 91 8.23 -2.66 4.95
C HIS A 91 7.47 -1.71 5.89
N ASP A 92 7.36 -0.42 5.51
CA ASP A 92 6.66 0.60 6.29
C ASP A 92 5.17 0.23 6.50
N LEU A 93 4.53 -0.35 5.48
CA LEU A 93 3.14 -0.81 5.57
C LEU A 93 2.97 -1.98 6.55
N ASN A 94 3.91 -2.92 6.57
CA ASN A 94 3.88 -4.05 7.49
C ASN A 94 4.07 -3.56 8.94
N GLU A 95 5.02 -2.66 9.16
CA GLU A 95 5.25 -2.04 10.47
C GLU A 95 4.01 -1.26 10.95
N ALA A 96 3.38 -0.48 10.07
CA ALA A 96 2.16 0.24 10.38
C ALA A 96 0.98 -0.69 10.73
N LYS A 97 0.86 -1.83 10.04
CA LYS A 97 -0.15 -2.87 10.33
C LYS A 97 0.11 -3.54 11.67
N ASP A 98 1.36 -3.87 11.99
CA ASP A 98 1.71 -4.47 13.27
C ASP A 98 1.43 -3.51 14.43
N ALA A 99 1.74 -2.22 14.27
CA ALA A 99 1.40 -1.19 15.22
C ALA A 99 -0.12 -1.03 15.40
N LEU A 100 -0.90 -1.13 14.31
CA LEU A 100 -2.37 -1.10 14.36
C LEU A 100 -2.94 -2.33 15.08
N ASN A 101 -2.41 -3.53 14.81
CA ASN A 101 -2.83 -4.76 15.48
C ASN A 101 -2.56 -4.69 17.00
N LYS A 102 -1.41 -4.19 17.40
CA LYS A 102 -1.10 -3.94 18.82
C LYS A 102 -2.08 -2.91 19.41
N ALA A 103 -2.35 -1.81 18.72
CA ALA A 103 -3.33 -0.83 19.18
C ALA A 103 -4.73 -1.45 19.35
N ASN A 104 -5.15 -2.33 18.44
CA ASN A 104 -6.42 -3.05 18.53
C ASN A 104 -6.47 -3.96 19.77
N GLU A 105 -5.37 -4.60 20.13
CA GLU A 105 -5.29 -5.46 21.33
C GLU A 105 -5.41 -4.65 22.64
N TYR A 106 -4.92 -3.41 22.65
CA TYR A 106 -5.02 -2.53 23.82
C TYR A 106 -6.34 -1.76 23.91
N CYS A 107 -6.94 -1.42 22.77
CA CYS A 107 -8.10 -0.52 22.73
C CYS A 107 -9.44 -1.23 22.83
N PHE A 108 -9.52 -2.48 22.37
CA PHE A 108 -10.78 -3.20 22.22
C PHE A 108 -10.78 -4.52 22.98
N THR A 109 -11.89 -4.84 23.67
CA THR A 109 -12.10 -6.17 24.24
C THR A 109 -12.33 -7.20 23.14
N ASP A 110 -12.18 -8.49 23.46
CA ASP A 110 -12.38 -9.58 22.49
C ASP A 110 -13.78 -9.57 21.87
N ASP A 111 -14.79 -9.24 22.65
CA ASP A 111 -16.18 -9.15 22.20
C ASP A 111 -16.39 -7.95 21.26
N GLN A 112 -15.77 -6.82 21.57
CA GLN A 112 -15.80 -5.64 20.69
C GLN A 112 -15.06 -5.90 19.37
N ARG A 113 -13.92 -6.58 19.41
CA ARG A 113 -13.18 -6.96 18.20
C ARG A 113 -13.99 -7.88 17.30
N LYS A 114 -14.71 -8.84 17.87
CA LYS A 114 -15.61 -9.72 17.11
C LYS A 114 -16.81 -8.97 16.54
N ALA A 115 -17.43 -8.09 17.33
CA ALA A 115 -18.59 -7.31 16.89
C ALA A 115 -18.25 -6.31 15.77
N LEU A 116 -17.03 -5.77 15.76
CA LEU A 116 -16.53 -4.82 14.75
C LEU A 116 -15.78 -5.49 13.59
N ASP A 117 -15.74 -6.83 13.56
CA ASP A 117 -15.01 -7.63 12.57
C ASP A 117 -13.53 -7.17 12.40
N LEU A 118 -12.92 -6.72 13.51
CA LEU A 118 -11.52 -6.32 13.56
C LEU A 118 -10.64 -7.57 13.58
N GLN A 119 -10.78 -8.41 12.56
CA GLN A 119 -9.90 -9.56 12.39
C GLN A 119 -8.49 -9.09 12.09
N LYS A 120 -7.49 -9.82 12.63
CA LYS A 120 -6.07 -9.60 12.30
C LYS A 120 -5.94 -9.48 10.78
N SER A 121 -5.58 -8.31 10.32
CA SER A 121 -5.37 -8.06 8.88
C SER A 121 -4.40 -9.11 8.34
N HIS A 122 -4.92 -10.07 7.58
CA HIS A 122 -4.10 -11.12 6.99
C HIS A 122 -3.03 -10.49 6.09
N THR A 123 -1.78 -10.77 6.38
CA THR A 123 -0.58 -10.36 5.63
C THR A 123 -0.63 -10.75 4.15
N HIS A 124 -1.43 -11.76 3.80
CA HIS A 124 -1.52 -12.29 2.42
C HIS A 124 -2.01 -11.26 1.39
N ARG A 125 -3.00 -10.45 1.72
CA ARG A 125 -3.57 -9.46 0.76
C ARG A 125 -2.60 -8.32 0.41
N GLY A 126 -1.61 -8.06 1.27
CA GLY A 126 -0.56 -7.06 1.01
C GLY A 126 0.45 -7.51 -0.04
N TRP A 127 0.69 -8.82 -0.15
CA TRP A 127 1.60 -9.38 -1.15
C TRP A 127 1.04 -9.29 -2.58
N GLU A 128 -0.24 -9.57 -2.76
CA GLU A 128 -0.89 -9.50 -4.09
C GLU A 128 -0.82 -8.09 -4.69
N VAL A 129 -1.12 -7.08 -3.88
CA VAL A 129 -1.03 -5.68 -4.31
C VAL A 129 0.41 -5.29 -4.64
N PHE A 130 1.38 -5.69 -3.82
CA PHE A 130 2.79 -5.46 -4.08
C PHE A 130 3.26 -6.16 -5.36
N ALA A 131 2.88 -7.42 -5.56
CA ALA A 131 3.20 -8.19 -6.75
C ALA A 131 2.61 -7.55 -8.03
N ALA A 132 1.39 -7.00 -7.94
CA ALA A 132 0.79 -6.27 -9.05
C ALA A 132 1.58 -5.02 -9.43
N HIS A 133 2.01 -4.20 -8.45
CA HIS A 133 2.84 -3.02 -8.71
C HIS A 133 4.21 -3.40 -9.30
N LEU A 134 4.82 -4.48 -8.77
CA LEU A 134 6.08 -5.00 -9.27
C LEU A 134 5.95 -5.48 -10.73
N ALA A 135 4.85 -6.20 -11.04
CA ALA A 135 4.57 -6.65 -12.40
C ALA A 135 4.41 -5.48 -13.38
N VAL A 136 3.75 -4.39 -12.96
CA VAL A 136 3.63 -3.17 -13.78
C VAL A 136 5.00 -2.51 -14.01
N CYS A 137 5.86 -2.44 -12.99
CA CYS A 137 7.18 -1.85 -13.13
C CYS A 137 8.09 -2.68 -14.04
N ILE A 138 8.15 -4.00 -13.85
CA ILE A 138 9.01 -4.90 -14.65
C ILE A 138 8.43 -5.10 -16.06
N GLY A 139 7.15 -5.40 -16.15
CA GLY A 139 6.47 -5.59 -17.45
C GLY A 139 6.47 -4.32 -18.27
N GLY A 140 6.22 -3.16 -17.64
CA GLY A 140 6.30 -1.86 -18.27
C GLY A 140 7.70 -1.55 -18.80
N ALA A 141 8.75 -1.85 -18.03
CA ALA A 141 10.13 -1.70 -18.48
C ALA A 141 10.44 -2.58 -19.69
N ALA A 142 10.06 -3.86 -19.66
CA ALA A 142 10.27 -4.79 -20.77
C ALA A 142 9.55 -4.32 -22.03
N ILE A 143 8.29 -3.92 -21.93
CA ILE A 143 7.50 -3.39 -23.06
C ILE A 143 8.15 -2.11 -23.60
N ALA A 144 8.59 -1.20 -22.73
CA ALA A 144 9.22 0.06 -23.14
C ALA A 144 10.53 -0.18 -23.90
N VAL A 145 11.38 -1.11 -23.43
CA VAL A 145 12.63 -1.48 -24.13
C VAL A 145 12.30 -2.13 -25.48
N LEU A 146 11.38 -3.08 -25.54
CA LEU A 146 10.96 -3.69 -26.81
C LEU A 146 10.40 -2.66 -27.78
N ALA A 147 9.60 -1.70 -27.30
CA ALA A 147 9.04 -0.63 -28.12
C ALA A 147 10.11 0.32 -28.69
N LEU A 148 11.24 0.51 -28.00
CA LEU A 148 12.37 1.28 -28.51
C LEU A 148 13.11 0.56 -29.65
N TRP A 149 13.23 -0.78 -29.57
CA TRP A 149 14.02 -1.57 -30.52
C TRP A 149 13.17 -2.14 -31.69
N SER A 150 11.86 -1.97 -31.67
CA SER A 150 10.94 -2.45 -32.70
C SER A 150 10.80 -1.50 -33.92
N GLN A 151 11.77 -0.61 -34.13
CA GLN A 151 11.77 0.35 -35.24
C GLN A 151 12.43 -0.20 -36.48
#